data_61b4931a1da00b3dd3741b0b990f24cd
#
_entry.id   61b4931a1da00b3dd3741b0b990f24cd
#
_cell.length_a   1.000
_cell.length_b   1.000
_cell.length_c   1.000
_cell.angle_alpha   90.00
_cell.angle_beta   90.00
_cell.angle_gamma   90.00
#
_symmetry.space_group_name_H-M   'P 1'
#
loop_
_entity.id
_entity.type
_entity.pdbx_description
1 polymer ?
#
loop_
_entity_poly.entity_id
_entity_poly.type
_entity_poly.pdbx_seq_one_letter_code
_entity_poly.pdbx_strand_id
1 'polypeptide(L)'
;MYKRIAITAAAAALAGCQADEGGNTAAATANNTQAAAAPSGNLAQAVAGSARFRQAVEAAGLQATLTGPGPYTVLVPADAAFAKLPANEVERLMQPAAKPELTAVLTYHILPGTILRADLQRAIQNGGGKAVLATMAGKTVTATGGGDRIVLTDQAGRQVALTGAEKLATNGVVHEIDGVLLPATGPARPS
;
A
#
# COMPACT_ATOMS: atom_id res chain seq x y z
N MET A 1 -68.16 -8.51 27.85
CA MET A 1 -68.47 -9.83 28.44
C MET A 1 -67.25 -10.33 29.18
N TYR A 2 -67.50 -10.49 30.48
CA TYR A 2 -66.53 -10.97 31.49
C TYR A 2 -66.14 -12.42 31.24
N LYS A 3 -64.84 -12.79 31.52
CA LYS A 3 -64.62 -13.92 32.43
C LYS A 3 -63.17 -13.88 32.94
N ARG A 4 -63.10 -13.61 34.22
CA ARG A 4 -61.96 -13.89 35.12
C ARG A 4 -61.94 -15.36 35.51
N ILE A 5 -60.82 -15.94 35.83
CA ILE A 5 -60.51 -16.98 36.81
C ILE A 5 -59.00 -17.01 36.90
N ALA A 6 -58.27 -16.56 37.83
CA ALA A 6 -58.07 -16.82 39.26
C ALA A 6 -57.34 -18.12 39.58
N ILE A 7 -56.09 -17.94 40.08
CA ILE A 7 -55.39 -18.54 41.24
C ILE A 7 -55.01 -20.03 41.16
N THR A 8 -53.74 -20.34 41.34
CA THR A 8 -53.27 -20.92 42.59
C THR A 8 -51.72 -20.90 42.61
N ALA A 9 -51.20 -20.50 43.78
CA ALA A 9 -49.81 -20.54 44.19
C ALA A 9 -49.46 -21.95 44.75
N ALA A 10 -48.21 -22.35 44.60
CA ALA A 10 -47.53 -23.25 45.53
C ALA A 10 -46.01 -23.00 45.48
N ALA A 11 -45.52 -22.70 46.65
CA ALA A 11 -44.12 -22.52 47.01
C ALA A 11 -43.43 -23.84 47.31
N ALA A 12 -42.10 -23.87 47.13
CA ALA A 12 -41.04 -24.45 47.99
C ALA A 12 -39.82 -24.77 47.13
N ALA A 13 -38.72 -24.14 47.33
CA ALA A 13 -37.62 -24.31 48.29
C ALA A 13 -36.40 -25.07 47.72
N LEU A 14 -35.28 -24.37 47.86
CA LEU A 14 -33.91 -24.84 48.21
C LEU A 14 -32.95 -25.29 47.13
N ALA A 15 -31.93 -24.44 47.01
CA ALA A 15 -30.50 -24.76 47.09
C ALA A 15 -29.84 -25.49 45.89
N GLY A 16 -28.90 -24.79 45.31
CA GLY A 16 -27.89 -25.36 44.40
C GLY A 16 -27.03 -24.26 43.78
N CYS A 17 -26.03 -23.82 44.54
CA CYS A 17 -24.92 -23.11 43.95
C CYS A 17 -24.21 -24.03 42.95
N GLN A 18 -24.25 -23.69 41.70
CA GLN A 18 -23.23 -24.11 40.74
C GLN A 18 -22.95 -22.93 39.83
N ALA A 19 -21.74 -22.44 39.93
CA ALA A 19 -21.15 -21.56 38.95
C ALA A 19 -21.05 -22.35 37.67
N ASP A 20 -21.79 -21.93 36.67
CA ASP A 20 -21.60 -22.39 35.30
C ASP A 20 -21.24 -21.16 34.44
N GLU A 21 -20.04 -21.25 33.90
CA GLU A 21 -19.48 -20.29 32.99
C GLU A 21 -20.37 -20.25 31.73
N GLY A 22 -21.29 -19.32 31.72
CA GLY A 22 -22.08 -19.01 30.53
C GLY A 22 -21.16 -18.46 29.45
N GLY A 23 -20.75 -19.33 28.54
CA GLY A 23 -20.08 -18.93 27.31
C GLY A 23 -20.90 -17.87 26.57
N ASN A 24 -20.44 -16.64 26.60
CA ASN A 24 -20.91 -15.57 25.77
C ASN A 24 -20.41 -15.84 24.33
N THR A 25 -21.19 -16.61 23.57
CA THR A 25 -21.04 -16.67 22.11
C THR A 25 -21.58 -15.37 21.52
N ALA A 26 -20.84 -14.28 21.78
CA ALA A 26 -20.93 -13.12 20.91
C ALA A 26 -20.48 -13.57 19.54
N ALA A 27 -21.42 -13.67 18.61
CA ALA A 27 -21.13 -13.78 17.20
C ALA A 27 -20.17 -12.64 16.84
N ALA A 28 -18.89 -12.97 16.75
CA ALA A 28 -17.89 -12.09 16.21
C ALA A 28 -18.27 -11.89 14.74
N THR A 29 -18.98 -10.80 14.46
CA THR A 29 -19.01 -10.22 13.13
C THR A 29 -17.55 -10.02 12.75
N ALA A 30 -17.03 -10.88 11.89
CA ALA A 30 -15.71 -10.75 11.33
C ALA A 30 -15.71 -9.45 10.51
N ASN A 31 -15.45 -8.34 11.18
CA ASN A 31 -14.90 -7.18 10.52
C ASN A 31 -13.57 -7.64 9.96
N ASN A 32 -13.56 -7.93 8.67
CA ASN A 32 -12.35 -8.12 7.90
C ASN A 32 -11.68 -6.74 7.72
N THR A 33 -11.36 -6.11 8.84
CA THR A 33 -10.36 -5.05 8.90
C THR A 33 -9.06 -5.80 8.70
N GLN A 34 -8.58 -5.80 7.48
CA GLN A 34 -7.23 -6.25 7.14
C GLN A 34 -6.30 -5.43 8.03
N ALA A 35 -5.94 -6.00 9.19
CA ALA A 35 -5.06 -5.36 10.14
C ALA A 35 -3.76 -5.05 9.38
N ALA A 36 -3.50 -3.77 9.17
CA ALA A 36 -2.22 -3.33 8.64
C ALA A 36 -1.15 -3.96 9.52
N ALA A 37 -0.32 -4.80 8.93
CA ALA A 37 0.76 -5.47 9.66
C ALA A 37 1.58 -4.40 10.38
N ALA A 38 1.94 -4.65 11.63
CA ALA A 38 2.77 -3.72 12.39
C ALA A 38 4.06 -3.42 11.59
N PRO A 39 4.54 -2.16 11.58
CA PRO A 39 5.71 -1.80 10.82
C PRO A 39 6.91 -2.64 11.28
N SER A 40 7.49 -3.39 10.36
CA SER A 40 8.65 -4.25 10.62
C SER A 40 9.85 -3.78 9.81
N GLY A 41 10.85 -3.24 10.51
CA GLY A 41 12.07 -2.75 9.85
C GLY A 41 11.87 -1.45 9.08
N ASN A 42 12.89 -1.06 8.34
CA ASN A 42 12.88 0.14 7.49
C ASN A 42 12.48 -0.19 6.04
N LEU A 43 12.35 0.85 5.21
CA LEU A 43 12.00 0.70 3.79
C LEU A 43 12.98 -0.19 3.02
N ALA A 44 14.28 -0.13 3.33
CA ALA A 44 15.27 -0.99 2.69
C ALA A 44 15.01 -2.49 2.93
N GLN A 45 14.50 -2.85 4.12
CA GLN A 45 14.08 -4.21 4.44
C GLN A 45 12.72 -4.54 3.79
N ALA A 46 11.80 -3.60 3.77
CA ALA A 46 10.48 -3.79 3.17
C ALA A 46 10.52 -4.03 1.65
N VAL A 47 11.52 -3.47 0.95
CA VAL A 47 11.74 -3.69 -0.50
C VAL A 47 12.47 -4.99 -0.82
N ALA A 48 12.88 -5.78 0.18
CA ALA A 48 13.65 -7.02 -0.03
C ALA A 48 12.92 -8.08 -0.89
N GLY A 49 11.59 -7.96 -1.02
CA GLY A 49 10.77 -8.85 -1.87
C GLY A 49 10.97 -8.68 -3.37
N SER A 50 11.61 -7.58 -3.84
CA SER A 50 11.98 -7.37 -5.24
C SER A 50 13.50 -7.29 -5.37
N ALA A 51 14.10 -8.40 -5.82
CA ALA A 51 15.56 -8.49 -5.94
C ALA A 51 16.12 -7.49 -6.98
N ARG A 52 15.40 -7.32 -8.10
CA ARG A 52 15.80 -6.38 -9.17
C ARG A 52 15.71 -4.93 -8.73
N PHE A 53 14.65 -4.56 -8.01
CA PHE A 53 14.52 -3.20 -7.48
C PHE A 53 15.61 -2.89 -6.48
N ARG A 54 15.91 -3.82 -5.58
CA ARG A 54 17.01 -3.66 -4.60
C ARG A 54 18.35 -3.47 -5.30
N GLN A 55 18.66 -4.30 -6.31
CA GLN A 55 19.88 -4.17 -7.10
C GLN A 55 19.99 -2.79 -7.79
N ALA A 56 18.85 -2.29 -8.32
CA ALA A 56 18.79 -0.96 -8.91
C ALA A 56 19.07 0.15 -7.88
N VAL A 57 18.48 0.04 -6.69
CA VAL A 57 18.72 0.98 -5.56
C VAL A 57 20.20 0.99 -5.16
N GLU A 58 20.85 -0.17 -5.12
CA GLU A 58 22.27 -0.31 -4.82
C GLU A 58 23.13 0.34 -5.92
N ALA A 59 22.86 0.04 -7.18
CA ALA A 59 23.57 0.62 -8.32
C ALA A 59 23.45 2.15 -8.39
N ALA A 60 22.27 2.68 -8.05
CA ALA A 60 22.04 4.13 -7.98
C ALA A 60 22.65 4.79 -6.73
N GLY A 61 22.95 4.02 -5.68
CA GLY A 61 23.46 4.54 -4.40
C GLY A 61 22.38 5.16 -3.51
N LEU A 62 21.13 4.69 -3.64
CA LEU A 62 19.97 5.22 -2.91
C LEU A 62 19.66 4.46 -1.61
N GLN A 63 20.53 3.57 -1.14
CA GLN A 63 20.31 2.84 0.11
C GLN A 63 20.13 3.79 1.30
N ALA A 64 20.92 4.86 1.37
CA ALA A 64 20.83 5.86 2.43
C ALA A 64 19.45 6.53 2.48
N THR A 65 18.79 6.72 1.33
CA THR A 65 17.45 7.27 1.24
C THR A 65 16.42 6.30 1.85
N LEU A 66 16.54 5.00 1.59
CA LEU A 66 15.61 3.99 2.11
C LEU A 66 15.87 3.61 3.57
N THR A 67 17.05 3.87 4.09
CA THR A 67 17.41 3.63 5.50
C THR A 67 17.31 4.89 6.35
N GLY A 68 17.29 6.06 5.70
CA GLY A 68 17.27 7.37 6.35
C GLY A 68 15.92 7.69 7.02
N PRO A 69 15.87 8.86 7.69
CA PRO A 69 14.63 9.32 8.30
C PRO A 69 13.61 9.65 7.19
N GLY A 70 12.43 8.97 7.28
CA GLY A 70 11.29 9.25 6.40
C GLY A 70 10.48 10.45 6.86
N PRO A 71 9.19 10.45 6.56
CA PRO A 71 8.47 9.34 5.92
C PRO A 71 8.50 9.36 4.40
N TYR A 72 8.53 8.18 3.79
CA TYR A 72 8.44 8.01 2.34
C TYR A 72 7.45 6.92 1.96
N THR A 73 6.87 7.06 0.77
CA THR A 73 6.12 6.00 0.10
C THR A 73 6.93 5.50 -1.08
N VAL A 74 7.20 4.21 -1.14
CA VAL A 74 7.98 3.60 -2.22
C VAL A 74 7.09 2.70 -3.07
N LEU A 75 7.04 2.99 -4.37
CA LEU A 75 6.36 2.17 -5.37
C LEU A 75 7.36 1.14 -5.90
N VAL A 76 7.22 -0.11 -5.48
CA VAL A 76 8.19 -1.17 -5.79
C VAL A 76 7.66 -2.05 -6.93
N PRO A 77 8.29 -2.02 -8.10
CA PRO A 77 7.98 -2.96 -9.16
C PRO A 77 8.29 -4.40 -8.72
N ALA A 78 7.34 -5.31 -8.89
CA ALA A 78 7.59 -6.73 -8.73
C ALA A 78 8.67 -7.19 -9.72
N ASP A 79 9.40 -8.27 -9.43
CA ASP A 79 10.42 -8.76 -10.35
C ASP A 79 9.86 -9.08 -11.74
N ALA A 80 8.61 -9.56 -11.82
CA ALA A 80 7.89 -9.78 -13.08
C ALA A 80 7.59 -8.46 -13.85
N ALA A 81 7.53 -7.31 -13.15
CA ALA A 81 7.30 -6.01 -13.78
C ALA A 81 8.47 -5.59 -14.66
N PHE A 82 9.69 -5.95 -14.29
CA PHE A 82 10.89 -5.70 -15.09
C PHE A 82 10.90 -6.51 -16.39
N ALA A 83 10.25 -7.68 -16.42
CA ALA A 83 10.12 -8.48 -17.64
C ALA A 83 9.20 -7.83 -18.69
N LYS A 84 8.38 -6.86 -18.29
CA LYS A 84 7.54 -6.07 -19.22
C LYS A 84 8.31 -4.96 -19.93
N LEU A 85 9.50 -4.62 -19.45
CA LEU A 85 10.40 -3.71 -20.14
C LEU A 85 11.22 -4.47 -21.20
N PRO A 86 11.62 -3.79 -22.29
CA PRO A 86 12.61 -4.37 -23.20
C PRO A 86 13.87 -4.79 -22.44
N ALA A 87 14.38 -6.00 -22.70
CA ALA A 87 15.53 -6.54 -21.96
C ALA A 87 16.76 -5.62 -22.05
N ASN A 88 17.00 -5.03 -23.22
CA ASN A 88 18.07 -4.07 -23.46
C ASN A 88 17.91 -2.78 -22.62
N GLU A 89 16.68 -2.39 -22.28
CA GLU A 89 16.43 -1.19 -21.48
C GLU A 89 16.82 -1.39 -20.03
N VAL A 90 16.48 -2.55 -19.45
CA VAL A 90 16.88 -2.90 -18.09
C VAL A 90 18.38 -2.98 -17.97
N GLU A 91 19.04 -3.68 -18.92
CA GLU A 91 20.50 -3.80 -18.96
C GLU A 91 21.17 -2.43 -19.12
N ARG A 92 20.65 -1.59 -20.01
CA ARG A 92 21.15 -0.23 -20.24
C ARG A 92 21.08 0.62 -18.97
N LEU A 93 19.92 0.60 -18.27
CA LEU A 93 19.73 1.36 -17.04
C LEU A 93 20.66 0.90 -15.91
N MET A 94 21.05 -0.36 -15.91
CA MET A 94 21.99 -0.91 -14.90
C MET A 94 23.45 -0.61 -15.19
N GLN A 95 23.78 -0.04 -16.37
CA GLN A 95 25.16 0.36 -16.70
C GLN A 95 25.60 1.56 -15.84
N PRO A 96 26.87 1.61 -15.43
CA PRO A 96 27.41 2.75 -14.68
C PRO A 96 27.23 4.11 -15.37
N ALA A 97 27.28 4.13 -16.70
CA ALA A 97 27.07 5.33 -17.52
C ALA A 97 25.60 5.85 -17.43
N ALA A 98 24.62 4.98 -17.15
CA ALA A 98 23.23 5.33 -17.02
C ALA A 98 22.80 5.63 -15.56
N LYS A 99 23.74 5.67 -14.61
CA LYS A 99 23.46 5.94 -13.20
C LYS A 99 22.57 7.18 -12.95
N PRO A 100 22.78 8.33 -13.62
CA PRO A 100 21.90 9.49 -13.43
C PRO A 100 20.46 9.20 -13.85
N GLU A 101 20.26 8.46 -14.94
CA GLU A 101 18.95 8.06 -15.43
C GLU A 101 18.28 7.05 -14.51
N LEU A 102 19.02 6.04 -14.05
CA LEU A 102 18.55 5.08 -13.04
C LEU A 102 18.13 5.78 -11.76
N THR A 103 18.90 6.76 -11.29
CA THR A 103 18.55 7.57 -10.13
C THR A 103 17.26 8.35 -10.35
N ALA A 104 17.07 8.93 -11.54
CA ALA A 104 15.84 9.63 -11.88
C ALA A 104 14.62 8.69 -11.91
N VAL A 105 14.78 7.48 -12.44
CA VAL A 105 13.73 6.45 -12.43
C VAL A 105 13.38 6.05 -11.00
N LEU A 106 14.38 5.77 -10.17
CA LEU A 106 14.13 5.34 -8.78
C LEU A 106 13.52 6.45 -7.91
N THR A 107 14.01 7.69 -8.03
CA THR A 107 13.42 8.84 -7.34
C THR A 107 11.99 9.14 -7.81
N TYR A 108 11.66 8.77 -9.05
CA TYR A 108 10.30 8.82 -9.58
C TYR A 108 9.37 7.78 -8.94
N HIS A 109 9.91 6.69 -8.40
CA HIS A 109 9.17 5.68 -7.64
C HIS A 109 9.04 6.00 -6.14
N ILE A 110 9.67 7.09 -5.68
CA ILE A 110 9.62 7.50 -4.28
C ILE A 110 8.77 8.76 -4.16
N LEU A 111 7.76 8.71 -3.28
CA LEU A 111 6.91 9.85 -2.96
C LEU A 111 7.23 10.33 -1.53
N PRO A 112 7.24 11.65 -1.29
CA PRO A 112 7.37 12.19 0.06
C PRO A 112 6.11 11.90 0.88
N GLY A 113 6.28 11.54 2.14
CA GLY A 113 5.19 11.24 3.05
C GLY A 113 4.78 9.76 3.06
N THR A 114 4.01 9.38 4.08
CA THR A 114 3.36 8.06 4.17
C THR A 114 1.97 8.15 3.55
N ILE A 115 1.78 7.52 2.42
CA ILE A 115 0.52 7.50 1.69
C ILE A 115 0.00 6.06 1.68
N LEU A 116 -0.97 5.76 2.52
CA LEU A 116 -1.59 4.46 2.58
C LEU A 116 -2.53 4.23 1.40
N ARG A 117 -2.85 2.98 1.10
CA ARG A 117 -3.84 2.65 0.07
C ARG A 117 -5.19 3.34 0.30
N ALA A 118 -5.64 3.41 1.55
CA ALA A 118 -6.86 4.11 1.92
C ALA A 118 -6.78 5.63 1.66
N ASP A 119 -5.60 6.22 1.82
CA ASP A 119 -5.39 7.65 1.52
C ASP A 119 -5.45 7.90 0.02
N LEU A 120 -4.86 7.01 -0.78
CA LEU A 120 -4.95 7.06 -2.25
C LEU A 120 -6.41 6.96 -2.71
N GLN A 121 -7.18 6.03 -2.15
CA GLN A 121 -8.60 5.87 -2.47
C GLN A 121 -9.40 7.14 -2.15
N ARG A 122 -9.19 7.71 -0.97
CA ARG A 122 -9.83 8.98 -0.57
C ARG A 122 -9.43 10.14 -1.47
N ALA A 123 -8.15 10.25 -1.80
CA ALA A 123 -7.66 11.29 -2.70
C ALA A 123 -8.25 11.17 -4.10
N ILE A 124 -8.38 9.95 -4.62
CA ILE A 124 -9.01 9.67 -5.93
C ILE A 124 -10.51 10.06 -5.89
N GLN A 125 -11.24 9.66 -4.84
CA GLN A 125 -12.65 9.99 -4.68
C GLN A 125 -12.87 11.51 -4.61
N ASN A 126 -12.09 12.20 -3.77
CA ASN A 126 -12.18 13.64 -3.59
C ASN A 126 -11.75 14.43 -4.84
N GLY A 127 -10.86 13.84 -5.65
CA GLY A 127 -10.34 14.42 -6.88
C GLY A 127 -11.17 14.10 -8.14
N GLY A 128 -12.42 13.63 -7.98
CA GLY A 128 -13.28 13.32 -9.11
C GLY A 128 -12.81 12.12 -9.93
N GLY A 129 -12.29 11.09 -9.28
CA GLY A 129 -11.82 9.85 -9.91
C GLY A 129 -10.32 9.81 -10.21
N LYS A 130 -9.57 10.86 -9.85
CA LYS A 130 -8.11 10.94 -10.02
C LYS A 130 -7.43 11.68 -8.88
N ALA A 131 -6.20 11.29 -8.56
CA ALA A 131 -5.32 12.01 -7.66
C ALA A 131 -3.95 12.21 -8.30
N VAL A 132 -3.37 13.39 -8.15
CA VAL A 132 -2.03 13.70 -8.67
C VAL A 132 -1.04 13.63 -7.51
N LEU A 133 -0.03 12.79 -7.64
CA LEU A 133 0.98 12.52 -6.63
C LEU A 133 2.31 13.10 -7.08
N ALA A 134 2.94 13.92 -6.25
CA ALA A 134 4.29 14.41 -6.49
C ALA A 134 5.32 13.34 -6.10
N THR A 135 6.36 13.19 -6.90
CA THR A 135 7.47 12.27 -6.65
C THR A 135 8.74 13.02 -6.25
N MET A 136 9.70 12.33 -5.67
CA MET A 136 11.00 12.93 -5.33
C MET A 136 11.82 13.33 -6.56
N ALA A 137 11.47 12.85 -7.74
CA ALA A 137 12.05 13.32 -9.01
C ALA A 137 11.53 14.71 -9.46
N GLY A 138 10.66 15.37 -8.65
CA GLY A 138 10.04 16.64 -9.02
C GLY A 138 9.00 16.51 -10.14
N LYS A 139 8.52 15.32 -10.41
CA LYS A 139 7.52 15.00 -11.43
C LYS A 139 6.28 14.39 -10.78
N THR A 140 5.22 14.22 -11.54
CA THR A 140 3.95 13.72 -11.02
C THR A 140 3.57 12.37 -11.60
N VAL A 141 2.84 11.60 -10.80
CA VAL A 141 2.15 10.37 -11.19
C VAL A 141 0.67 10.57 -10.91
N THR A 142 -0.19 10.16 -11.81
CA THR A 142 -1.64 10.24 -11.62
C THR A 142 -2.18 8.90 -11.17
N ALA A 143 -2.81 8.87 -10.01
CA ALA A 143 -3.53 7.71 -9.50
C ALA A 143 -5.01 7.81 -9.90
N THR A 144 -5.56 6.70 -10.40
CA THR A 144 -6.96 6.58 -10.82
C THR A 144 -7.53 5.25 -10.33
N GLY A 145 -8.84 5.08 -10.41
CA GLY A 145 -9.51 3.84 -10.03
C GLY A 145 -10.39 4.00 -8.80
N GLY A 146 -10.79 2.89 -8.22
CA GLY A 146 -11.65 2.85 -7.03
C GLY A 146 -11.70 1.46 -6.44
N GLY A 147 -12.13 1.37 -5.17
CA GLY A 147 -12.09 0.10 -4.44
C GLY A 147 -10.68 -0.48 -4.39
N ASP A 148 -10.55 -1.77 -4.64
CA ASP A 148 -9.26 -2.47 -4.53
C ASP A 148 -8.33 -2.25 -5.72
N ARG A 149 -8.80 -1.63 -6.79
CA ARG A 149 -8.00 -1.41 -8.00
C ARG A 149 -7.57 0.05 -8.12
N ILE A 150 -6.31 0.30 -7.82
CA ILE A 150 -5.66 1.60 -8.06
C ILE A 150 -4.68 1.43 -9.21
N VAL A 151 -4.76 2.32 -10.18
CA VAL A 151 -3.88 2.38 -11.34
C VAL A 151 -3.10 3.68 -11.31
N LEU A 152 -1.80 3.59 -11.44
CA LEU A 152 -0.89 4.72 -11.54
C LEU A 152 -0.56 4.94 -13.01
N THR A 153 -0.64 6.18 -13.46
CA THR A 153 -0.28 6.59 -14.82
C THR A 153 0.90 7.54 -14.77
N ASP A 154 1.97 7.22 -15.45
CA ASP A 154 3.14 8.08 -15.56
C ASP A 154 2.93 9.20 -16.60
N GLN A 155 3.90 10.10 -16.73
CA GLN A 155 3.84 11.22 -17.68
C GLN A 155 3.93 10.79 -19.15
N ALA A 156 4.37 9.57 -19.42
CA ALA A 156 4.39 8.98 -20.75
C ALA A 156 3.09 8.25 -21.09
N GLY A 157 2.11 8.24 -20.17
CA GLY A 157 0.82 7.56 -20.34
C GLY A 157 0.87 6.06 -20.05
N ARG A 158 1.95 5.53 -19.49
CA ARG A 158 2.01 4.13 -19.06
C ARG A 158 1.19 3.94 -17.80
N GLN A 159 0.46 2.84 -17.77
CA GLN A 159 -0.37 2.48 -16.64
C GLN A 159 0.20 1.26 -15.93
N VAL A 160 0.31 1.36 -14.62
CA VAL A 160 0.70 0.26 -13.74
C VAL A 160 -0.31 0.14 -12.61
N ALA A 161 -0.65 -1.07 -12.22
CA ALA A 161 -1.58 -1.31 -11.12
C ALA A 161 -0.84 -1.53 -9.81
N LEU A 162 -1.42 -1.04 -8.70
CA LEU A 162 -1.01 -1.46 -7.38
C LEU A 162 -1.43 -2.92 -7.17
N THR A 163 -0.45 -3.74 -6.78
CA THR A 163 -0.64 -5.17 -6.51
C THR A 163 -0.31 -5.49 -5.05
N GLY A 164 -0.80 -6.61 -4.55
CA GLY A 164 -0.50 -7.06 -3.20
C GLY A 164 -0.99 -6.16 -2.08
N ALA A 165 -0.63 -6.53 -0.86
CA ALA A 165 -0.86 -5.74 0.34
C ALA A 165 0.24 -4.68 0.50
N GLU A 166 -0.11 -3.54 1.09
CA GLU A 166 0.89 -2.56 1.50
C GLU A 166 1.76 -3.11 2.64
N LYS A 167 3.03 -2.77 2.62
CA LYS A 167 4.00 -3.15 3.65
C LYS A 167 4.41 -1.91 4.42
N LEU A 168 4.09 -1.88 5.71
CA LEU A 168 4.47 -0.78 6.59
C LEU A 168 5.91 -0.94 7.04
N ALA A 169 6.67 0.14 6.98
CA ALA A 169 8.02 0.27 7.50
C ALA A 169 8.07 1.38 8.56
N THR A 170 9.09 1.35 9.42
CA THR A 170 9.27 2.37 10.48
C THR A 170 9.48 3.79 9.94
N ASN A 171 9.94 3.91 8.70
CA ASN A 171 10.19 5.18 8.02
C ASN A 171 9.35 5.36 6.74
N GLY A 172 8.24 4.62 6.59
CA GLY A 172 7.34 4.81 5.44
C GLY A 172 6.48 3.60 5.09
N VAL A 173 6.04 3.53 3.85
CA VAL A 173 5.21 2.45 3.31
C VAL A 173 5.68 2.02 1.93
N VAL A 174 5.53 0.75 1.62
CA VAL A 174 5.80 0.17 0.31
C VAL A 174 4.50 -0.29 -0.33
N HIS A 175 4.28 0.14 -1.57
CA HIS A 175 3.27 -0.40 -2.46
C HIS A 175 3.93 -1.16 -3.59
N GLU A 176 3.53 -2.40 -3.79
CA GLU A 176 3.97 -3.21 -4.91
C GLU A 176 3.17 -2.86 -6.17
N ILE A 177 3.87 -2.74 -7.30
CA ILE A 177 3.28 -2.41 -8.60
C ILE A 177 3.66 -3.44 -9.67
N ASP A 178 2.79 -3.63 -10.66
CA ASP A 178 2.93 -4.64 -11.72
C ASP A 178 3.71 -4.15 -12.94
N GLY A 179 4.23 -2.94 -12.92
CA GLY A 179 5.03 -2.34 -14.00
C GLY A 179 6.05 -1.36 -13.45
N VAL A 180 6.95 -0.88 -14.32
CA VAL A 180 7.95 0.14 -13.99
C VAL A 180 7.48 1.49 -14.54
N LEU A 181 7.42 2.51 -13.68
CA LEU A 181 7.12 3.88 -14.04
C LEU A 181 8.39 4.53 -14.59
N LEU A 182 8.30 5.21 -15.71
CA LEU A 182 9.43 5.94 -16.28
C LEU A 182 9.09 7.43 -16.34
N PRO A 183 9.97 8.29 -15.82
CA PRO A 183 9.79 9.72 -15.99
C PRO A 183 9.91 10.08 -17.47
N ALA A 184 9.03 10.96 -17.97
CA ALA A 184 9.19 11.50 -19.31
C ALA A 184 10.57 12.17 -19.42
N THR A 185 11.33 11.83 -20.46
CA THR A 185 12.59 12.49 -20.79
C THR A 185 12.24 13.86 -21.39
N GLY A 186 12.25 14.91 -20.55
CA GLY A 186 11.96 16.27 -20.94
C GLY A 186 11.56 17.15 -19.75
N PRO A 187 11.64 18.48 -19.87
CA PRO A 187 11.15 19.38 -18.84
C PRO A 187 9.65 19.15 -18.64
N ALA A 188 9.19 19.17 -17.37
CA ALA A 188 7.77 19.09 -17.03
C ALA A 188 7.02 20.20 -17.81
N ARG A 189 6.03 19.81 -18.62
CA ARG A 189 5.10 20.80 -19.20
C ARG A 189 4.23 21.31 -18.05
N PRO A 190 4.22 22.61 -17.77
CA PRO A 190 3.23 23.17 -16.87
C PRO A 190 1.83 22.95 -17.49
N SER A 191 0.92 22.41 -16.70
CA SER A 191 -0.51 22.28 -17.02
C SER A 191 -1.19 23.61 -16.86
#